data_2c4877a1c3b75052df6fc3e9b5d571fd
#
_entry.id   2c4877a1c3b75052df6fc3e9b5d571fd
#
_cell.length_a   1.000
_cell.length_b   1.000
_cell.length_c   1.000
_cell.angle_alpha   90.00
_cell.angle_beta   90.00
_cell.angle_gamma   90.00
#
_symmetry.space_group_name_H-M   'P 1'
#
loop_
_entity.id
_entity.type
_entity.pdbx_description
1 polymer ?
#
loop_
_entity_poly.entity_id
_entity_poly.type
_entity_poly.pdbx_seq_one_letter_code
_entity_poly.pdbx_strand_id
1 'polypeptide(L)'
;MAGFPDSPNKDVHRPIRGIMTTFGYSIPDPKTPNRHSVWFTGGRIEPNNNPADIMAWKRLFTKHPPKHSFGEKAKLMAVKMLMGATVPETMKDDGSMEYEFTRPLGGHGTAFVDIVYLDETLRIVKGHRGTVMVFSRLPQHA
;
A
#
# COMPACT_ATOMS: atom_id res chain seq x y z
N MET A 1 10.86 49.45 -27.16
CA MET A 1 10.09 48.70 -26.14
C MET A 1 10.43 47.21 -26.33
N ALA A 2 11.28 46.71 -25.48
CA ALA A 2 11.71 45.30 -25.53
C ALA A 2 10.78 44.48 -24.64
N GLY A 3 10.07 43.53 -25.28
CA GLY A 3 9.20 42.60 -24.57
C GLY A 3 10.03 41.64 -23.71
N PHE A 4 9.68 41.49 -22.46
CA PHE A 4 10.24 40.48 -21.57
C PHE A 4 9.85 39.08 -22.08
N PRO A 5 10.77 38.11 -22.13
CA PRO A 5 10.43 36.75 -22.48
C PRO A 5 9.55 36.16 -21.37
N ASP A 6 8.45 35.50 -21.81
CA ASP A 6 7.55 34.76 -20.97
C ASP A 6 8.33 33.78 -20.10
N SER A 7 8.01 33.79 -18.81
CA SER A 7 8.55 32.87 -17.83
C SER A 7 8.26 31.41 -18.23
N PRO A 8 9.24 30.52 -18.14
CA PRO A 8 9.01 29.11 -18.46
C PRO A 8 7.99 28.54 -17.48
N ASN A 9 6.97 27.96 -18.10
CA ASN A 9 5.96 27.07 -17.61
C ASN A 9 6.28 26.47 -16.23
N LYS A 10 5.62 26.99 -15.19
CA LYS A 10 5.55 26.31 -13.91
C LYS A 10 4.68 25.07 -14.13
N ASP A 11 5.31 23.98 -14.51
CA ASP A 11 4.69 22.67 -14.39
C ASP A 11 4.32 22.49 -12.92
N VAL A 12 3.08 22.81 -12.61
CA VAL A 12 2.48 22.51 -11.32
C VAL A 12 2.50 20.99 -11.23
N HIS A 13 3.47 20.43 -10.54
CA HIS A 13 3.54 19.00 -10.25
C HIS A 13 2.29 18.60 -9.48
N ARG A 14 1.24 18.27 -10.23
CA ARG A 14 0.02 17.72 -9.64
C ARG A 14 0.38 16.39 -8.98
N PRO A 15 0.11 16.22 -7.69
CA PRO A 15 0.40 14.96 -7.02
C PRO A 15 -0.42 13.83 -7.66
N ILE A 16 0.25 12.76 -8.07
CA ILE A 16 -0.40 11.55 -8.56
C ILE A 16 -0.96 10.82 -7.36
N ARG A 17 -2.24 10.48 -7.40
CA ARG A 17 -2.95 9.79 -6.33
C ARG A 17 -3.13 8.32 -6.69
N GLY A 18 -2.94 7.44 -5.71
CA GLY A 18 -3.18 6.02 -5.83
C GLY A 18 -3.87 5.46 -4.59
N ILE A 19 -4.38 4.26 -4.75
CA ILE A 19 -4.99 3.46 -3.69
C ILE A 19 -4.04 2.31 -3.39
N MET A 20 -3.78 2.07 -2.12
CA MET A 20 -3.03 0.91 -1.65
C MET A 20 -3.95 0.02 -0.84
N THR A 21 -4.16 -1.20 -1.30
CA THR A 21 -4.90 -2.24 -0.60
C THR A 21 -3.92 -3.25 -0.04
N THR A 22 -4.04 -3.58 1.24
CA THR A 22 -3.20 -4.58 1.90
C THR A 22 -4.02 -5.83 2.17
N PHE A 23 -3.50 -6.99 1.81
CA PHE A 23 -4.10 -8.29 2.07
C PHE A 23 -3.48 -8.93 3.29
N GLY A 24 -4.30 -9.62 4.07
CA GLY A 24 -3.83 -10.28 5.27
C GLY A 24 -4.94 -11.01 6.00
N TYR A 25 -4.56 -11.64 7.11
CA TYR A 25 -5.48 -12.30 8.03
C TYR A 25 -5.10 -11.96 9.48
N SER A 26 -6.05 -12.17 10.38
CA SER A 26 -5.79 -12.01 11.81
C SER A 26 -6.24 -13.24 12.59
N ILE A 27 -5.52 -13.53 13.66
CA ILE A 27 -5.81 -14.65 14.56
C ILE A 27 -5.87 -14.09 15.99
N PRO A 28 -6.84 -14.54 16.82
CA PRO A 28 -6.87 -14.19 18.23
C PRO A 28 -5.52 -14.49 18.91
N ASP A 29 -5.06 -13.56 19.71
CA ASP A 29 -3.83 -13.74 20.47
C ASP A 29 -4.09 -14.70 21.65
N PRO A 30 -3.30 -15.78 21.79
CA PRO A 30 -3.56 -16.78 22.85
C PRO A 30 -3.26 -16.27 24.25
N LYS A 31 -2.52 -15.17 24.40
CA LYS A 31 -2.07 -14.64 25.69
C LYS A 31 -2.80 -13.37 26.12
N THR A 32 -3.38 -12.64 25.17
CA THR A 32 -3.97 -11.33 25.42
C THR A 32 -5.44 -11.33 24.97
N PRO A 33 -6.40 -11.33 25.89
CA PRO A 33 -7.82 -11.21 25.53
C PRO A 33 -8.09 -9.98 24.66
N ASN A 34 -9.03 -10.08 23.75
CA ASN A 34 -9.43 -9.02 22.81
C ASN A 34 -8.34 -8.54 21.85
N ARG A 35 -7.18 -9.20 21.81
CA ARG A 35 -6.11 -8.92 20.86
C ARG A 35 -6.17 -9.89 19.67
N HIS A 36 -6.00 -9.34 18.48
CA HIS A 36 -5.79 -10.10 17.26
C HIS A 36 -4.42 -9.78 16.70
N SER A 37 -3.59 -10.79 16.55
CA SER A 37 -2.34 -10.70 15.81
C SER A 37 -2.65 -10.68 14.32
N VAL A 38 -1.95 -9.83 13.57
CA VAL A 38 -2.20 -9.58 12.16
C VAL A 38 -1.01 -10.03 11.32
N TRP A 39 -1.28 -10.73 10.23
CA TRP A 39 -0.31 -11.13 9.22
C TRP A 39 -0.69 -10.53 7.88
N PHE A 40 0.25 -9.87 7.24
CA PHE A 40 0.10 -9.32 5.90
C PHE A 40 0.68 -10.32 4.90
N THR A 41 -0.09 -10.65 3.87
CA THR A 41 0.30 -11.62 2.84
C THR A 41 0.70 -10.96 1.53
N GLY A 42 0.29 -9.71 1.33
CA GLY A 42 0.57 -8.97 0.11
C GLY A 42 -0.29 -7.72 0.00
N GLY A 43 -0.47 -7.26 -1.22
CA GLY A 43 -1.33 -6.12 -1.48
C GLY A 43 -1.41 -5.77 -2.95
N ARG A 44 -2.17 -4.70 -3.22
CA ARG A 44 -2.37 -4.12 -4.53
C ARG A 44 -2.20 -2.62 -4.45
N ILE A 45 -1.54 -2.06 -5.43
CA ILE A 45 -1.40 -0.62 -5.63
C ILE A 45 -2.04 -0.28 -6.97
N GLU A 46 -2.92 0.72 -6.99
CA GLU A 46 -3.64 1.09 -8.20
C GLU A 46 -3.83 2.61 -8.29
N PRO A 47 -3.95 3.19 -9.49
CA PRO A 47 -4.25 4.59 -9.65
C PRO A 47 -5.64 4.90 -9.10
N ASN A 48 -5.85 6.14 -8.67
CA ASN A 48 -7.19 6.63 -8.38
C ASN A 48 -8.03 6.65 -9.67
N ASN A 49 -9.35 6.46 -9.59
CA ASN A 49 -10.29 6.35 -10.72
C ASN A 49 -10.41 7.61 -11.60
N ASN A 50 -9.54 8.60 -11.44
CA ASN A 50 -9.48 9.78 -12.29
C ASN A 50 -8.65 9.47 -13.56
N PRO A 51 -9.18 9.65 -14.79
CA PRO A 51 -8.46 9.35 -16.03
C PRO A 51 -7.11 10.06 -16.17
N ALA A 52 -6.98 11.30 -15.69
CA ALA A 52 -5.73 12.03 -15.70
C ALA A 52 -4.68 11.42 -14.77
N ASP A 53 -5.12 10.91 -13.60
CA ASP A 53 -4.25 10.24 -12.64
C ASP A 53 -3.81 8.88 -13.19
N ILE A 54 -4.69 8.13 -13.86
CA ILE A 54 -4.38 6.85 -14.53
C ILE A 54 -3.29 7.04 -15.59
N MET A 55 -3.42 8.06 -16.45
CA MET A 55 -2.41 8.33 -17.49
C MET A 55 -1.06 8.72 -16.89
N ALA A 56 -1.05 9.58 -15.88
CA ALA A 56 0.16 10.01 -15.20
C ALA A 56 0.82 8.82 -14.45
N TRP A 57 0.04 7.99 -13.79
CA TRP A 57 0.45 6.76 -13.14
C TRP A 57 1.12 5.80 -14.10
N LYS A 58 0.46 5.47 -15.23
CA LYS A 58 1.03 4.59 -16.25
C LYS A 58 2.34 5.14 -16.78
N ARG A 59 2.44 6.43 -17.05
CA ARG A 59 3.69 7.06 -17.47
C ARG A 59 4.81 6.92 -16.44
N LEU A 60 4.49 7.08 -15.16
CA LEU A 60 5.46 6.99 -14.07
C LEU A 60 6.06 5.59 -13.96
N PHE A 61 5.20 4.56 -14.01
CA PHE A 61 5.61 3.17 -13.80
C PHE A 61 6.01 2.41 -15.06
N THR A 62 5.63 2.92 -16.27
CA THR A 62 6.06 2.33 -17.55
C THR A 62 7.41 2.85 -18.01
N LYS A 63 7.87 3.99 -17.51
CA LYS A 63 9.23 4.42 -17.77
C LYS A 63 10.18 3.36 -17.23
N HIS A 64 10.97 2.78 -18.11
CA HIS A 64 11.99 1.78 -17.81
C HIS A 64 12.71 2.15 -16.52
N PRO A 65 12.85 1.23 -15.57
CA PRO A 65 13.60 1.52 -14.36
C PRO A 65 14.95 2.09 -14.78
N PRO A 66 15.41 3.19 -14.18
CA PRO A 66 16.72 3.74 -14.47
C PRO A 66 17.72 2.58 -14.39
N LYS A 67 18.70 2.52 -15.29
CA LYS A 67 19.74 1.48 -15.26
C LYS A 67 20.40 1.54 -13.89
N HIS A 68 19.88 0.73 -12.95
CA HIS A 68 20.39 0.70 -11.60
C HIS A 68 21.86 0.36 -11.62
N SER A 69 22.69 1.18 -10.99
CA SER A 69 24.06 0.87 -10.69
C SER A 69 24.13 -0.48 -9.98
N PHE A 70 25.23 -1.21 -10.15
CA PHE A 70 25.44 -2.52 -9.53
C PHE A 70 25.16 -2.49 -8.02
N GLY A 71 25.50 -1.39 -7.33
CA GLY A 71 25.22 -1.18 -5.90
C GLY A 71 23.73 -0.98 -5.58
N GLU A 72 22.94 -0.37 -6.47
CA GLU A 72 21.50 -0.21 -6.28
C GLU A 72 20.75 -1.52 -6.51
N LYS A 73 21.19 -2.33 -7.49
CA LYS A 73 20.64 -3.68 -7.68
C LYS A 73 20.90 -4.56 -6.46
N ALA A 74 22.08 -4.47 -5.86
CA ALA A 74 22.41 -5.20 -4.64
C ALA A 74 21.55 -4.75 -3.46
N LYS A 75 21.28 -3.43 -3.29
CA LYS A 75 20.38 -2.90 -2.27
C LYS A 75 18.93 -3.35 -2.48
N LEU A 76 18.42 -3.30 -3.71
CA LEU A 76 17.08 -3.80 -4.06
C LEU A 76 16.95 -5.31 -3.80
N MET A 77 17.98 -6.08 -4.15
CA MET A 77 18.02 -7.51 -3.89
C MET A 77 18.07 -7.81 -2.38
N ALA A 78 18.83 -7.04 -1.61
CA ALA A 78 18.86 -7.14 -0.15
C ALA A 78 17.50 -6.79 0.48
N VAL A 79 16.83 -5.74 0.01
CA VAL A 79 15.46 -5.37 0.45
C VAL A 79 14.46 -6.47 0.08
N LYS A 80 14.53 -7.00 -1.14
CA LYS A 80 13.69 -8.13 -1.60
C LYS A 80 13.92 -9.38 -0.74
N MET A 81 15.17 -9.69 -0.40
CA MET A 81 15.52 -10.80 0.48
C MET A 81 15.07 -10.56 1.92
N LEU A 82 15.24 -9.34 2.43
CA LEU A 82 14.92 -9.01 3.82
C LEU A 82 13.41 -8.91 4.06
N MET A 83 12.68 -8.36 3.10
CA MET A 83 11.23 -8.18 3.18
C MET A 83 10.44 -9.36 2.62
N GLY A 84 11.11 -10.29 1.92
CA GLY A 84 10.43 -11.43 1.29
C GLY A 84 9.33 -11.02 0.32
N ALA A 85 9.40 -9.80 -0.21
CA ALA A 85 8.38 -9.29 -1.12
C ALA A 85 8.76 -9.61 -2.57
N THR A 86 7.84 -10.22 -3.30
CA THR A 86 7.90 -10.20 -4.76
C THR A 86 7.46 -8.80 -5.20
N VAL A 87 8.42 -7.99 -5.64
CA VAL A 87 8.10 -6.70 -6.27
C VAL A 87 7.29 -7.01 -7.52
N PRO A 88 6.15 -6.34 -7.78
CA PRO A 88 5.37 -6.56 -8.98
C PRO A 88 6.25 -6.33 -10.20
N GLU A 89 6.41 -7.35 -11.02
CA GLU A 89 7.25 -7.28 -12.22
C GLU A 89 6.51 -6.61 -13.38
N THR A 90 5.18 -6.61 -13.33
CA THR A 90 4.33 -6.11 -14.40
C THR A 90 3.15 -5.31 -13.86
N MET A 91 2.91 -4.17 -14.49
CA MET A 91 1.69 -3.41 -14.31
C MET A 91 0.61 -3.98 -15.22
N LYS A 92 -0.59 -4.21 -14.70
CA LYS A 92 -1.76 -4.64 -15.46
C LYS A 92 -2.29 -3.51 -16.36
N ASP A 93 -3.16 -3.85 -17.32
CA ASP A 93 -3.73 -2.87 -18.26
C ASP A 93 -4.55 -1.77 -17.57
N ASP A 94 -5.13 -2.06 -16.42
CA ASP A 94 -5.84 -1.08 -15.57
C ASP A 94 -4.89 -0.17 -14.76
N GLY A 95 -3.58 -0.41 -14.83
CA GLY A 95 -2.55 0.31 -14.08
C GLY A 95 -2.29 -0.26 -12.69
N SER A 96 -2.96 -1.32 -12.30
CA SER A 96 -2.74 -1.95 -11.00
C SER A 96 -1.49 -2.82 -10.99
N MET A 97 -0.88 -2.91 -9.83
CA MET A 97 0.28 -3.76 -9.54
C MET A 97 0.00 -4.53 -8.25
N GLU A 98 0.17 -5.84 -8.27
CA GLU A 98 0.02 -6.70 -7.11
C GLU A 98 1.38 -7.18 -6.61
N TYR A 99 1.50 -7.32 -5.30
CA TYR A 99 2.69 -7.86 -4.66
C TYR A 99 2.29 -8.86 -3.59
N GLU A 100 3.11 -9.88 -3.43
CA GLU A 100 2.94 -10.89 -2.42
C GLU A 100 4.20 -11.01 -1.56
N PHE A 101 4.02 -11.35 -0.30
CA PHE A 101 5.14 -11.66 0.57
C PHE A 101 5.40 -13.17 0.54
N THR A 102 6.63 -13.57 0.33
CA THR A 102 7.05 -14.99 0.36
C THR A 102 6.73 -15.63 1.71
N ARG A 103 6.74 -14.81 2.77
CA ARG A 103 6.29 -15.19 4.11
C ARG A 103 5.42 -14.07 4.64
N PRO A 104 4.28 -14.38 5.29
CA PRO A 104 3.46 -13.36 5.91
C PRO A 104 4.27 -12.49 6.87
N LEU A 105 4.09 -11.17 6.77
CA LEU A 105 4.75 -10.20 7.65
C LEU A 105 3.85 -9.87 8.83
N GLY A 106 4.43 -9.74 10.01
CA GLY A 106 3.71 -9.39 11.23
C GLY A 106 3.62 -10.56 12.19
N GLY A 107 2.47 -10.72 12.82
CA GLY A 107 2.21 -11.79 13.76
C GLY A 107 2.38 -11.42 15.22
N HIS A 108 2.36 -12.44 16.08
CA HIS A 108 2.37 -12.28 17.53
C HIS A 108 3.49 -11.35 18.02
N GLY A 109 3.10 -10.33 18.78
CA GLY A 109 4.02 -9.34 19.35
C GLY A 109 4.56 -8.28 18.40
N THR A 110 4.37 -8.44 17.06
CA THR A 110 4.93 -7.52 16.06
C THR A 110 3.87 -6.63 15.43
N ALA A 111 2.77 -7.23 14.98
CA ALA A 111 1.63 -6.51 14.44
C ALA A 111 0.36 -7.05 15.06
N PHE A 112 -0.39 -6.19 15.72
CA PHE A 112 -1.64 -6.56 16.37
C PHE A 112 -2.60 -5.40 16.45
N VAL A 113 -3.86 -5.74 16.66
CA VAL A 113 -4.93 -4.80 16.99
C VAL A 113 -5.64 -5.30 18.23
N ASP A 114 -5.97 -4.39 19.13
CA ASP A 114 -6.82 -4.65 20.29
C ASP A 114 -8.26 -4.25 19.94
N ILE A 115 -9.21 -5.14 20.13
CA ILE A 115 -10.65 -4.87 19.94
C ILE A 115 -11.11 -4.05 21.13
N VAL A 116 -11.45 -2.79 20.87
CA VAL A 116 -11.94 -1.85 21.89
C VAL A 116 -13.46 -1.90 22.00
N TYR A 117 -14.12 -2.12 20.86
CA TYR A 117 -15.57 -2.24 20.78
C TYR A 117 -15.96 -3.17 19.63
N LEU A 118 -16.97 -3.98 19.84
CA LEU A 118 -17.53 -4.89 18.82
C LEU A 118 -19.01 -5.13 19.08
N ASP A 119 -19.83 -4.86 18.07
CA ASP A 119 -21.23 -5.28 17.99
C ASP A 119 -21.56 -5.84 16.59
N GLU A 120 -22.83 -6.01 16.28
CA GLU A 120 -23.29 -6.57 15.00
C GLU A 120 -22.96 -5.67 13.79
N THR A 121 -22.80 -4.38 13.97
CA THR A 121 -22.66 -3.37 12.92
C THR A 121 -21.32 -2.66 12.93
N LEU A 122 -20.69 -2.56 14.09
CA LEU A 122 -19.53 -1.73 14.31
C LEU A 122 -18.40 -2.50 15.00
N ARG A 123 -17.18 -2.28 14.53
CA ARG A 123 -15.96 -2.73 15.19
C ARG A 123 -14.97 -1.58 15.31
N ILE A 124 -14.51 -1.32 16.54
CA ILE A 124 -13.47 -0.34 16.83
C ILE A 124 -12.24 -1.11 17.31
N VAL A 125 -11.10 -0.87 16.68
CA VAL A 125 -9.84 -1.49 17.10
C VAL A 125 -8.76 -0.43 17.28
N LYS A 126 -7.80 -0.73 18.14
CA LYS A 126 -6.61 0.08 18.38
C LYS A 126 -5.36 -0.71 17.93
N GLY A 127 -4.64 -0.18 16.98
CA GLY A 127 -3.37 -0.75 16.51
C GLY A 127 -2.24 -0.59 17.53
N HIS A 128 -1.20 -1.38 17.39
CA HIS A 128 -0.04 -1.38 18.31
C HIS A 128 0.68 -0.02 18.43
N ARG A 129 0.52 0.86 17.44
CA ARG A 129 1.05 2.24 17.46
C ARG A 129 0.04 3.28 17.93
N GLY A 130 -1.10 2.85 18.48
CA GLY A 130 -2.13 3.73 19.01
C GLY A 130 -3.16 4.23 17.99
N THR A 131 -3.02 3.90 16.70
CA THR A 131 -4.02 4.25 15.69
C THR A 131 -5.33 3.58 15.98
N VAL A 132 -6.41 4.36 16.01
CA VAL A 132 -7.77 3.87 16.17
C VAL A 132 -8.42 3.75 14.80
N MET A 133 -9.01 2.60 14.52
CA MET A 133 -9.72 2.32 13.28
C MET A 133 -11.15 1.92 13.60
N VAL A 134 -12.08 2.47 12.83
CA VAL A 134 -13.53 2.21 12.97
C VAL A 134 -13.98 1.51 11.68
N PHE A 135 -14.61 0.35 11.83
CA PHE A 135 -15.13 -0.45 10.73
C PHE A 135 -16.63 -0.62 10.89
N SER A 136 -17.39 -0.41 9.82
CA SER A 136 -18.78 -0.78 9.72
C SER A 136 -18.93 -2.09 8.94
N ARG A 137 -19.88 -2.93 9.34
CA ARG A 137 -20.25 -4.11 8.58
C ARG A 137 -20.94 -3.67 7.28
N LEU A 138 -20.48 -4.15 6.18
CA LEU A 138 -21.20 -3.96 4.91
C LEU A 138 -22.46 -4.83 4.92
N PRO A 139 -23.61 -4.34 4.37
CA PRO A 139 -24.78 -5.17 4.15
C PRO A 139 -24.36 -6.40 3.32
N GLN A 140 -24.71 -7.60 3.79
CA GLN A 140 -24.58 -8.79 2.98
C GLN A 140 -25.62 -8.66 1.86
N HIS A 141 -25.15 -8.46 0.64
CA HIS A 141 -26.01 -8.62 -0.52
C HIS A 141 -26.36 -10.11 -0.61
N ALA A 142 -27.64 -10.40 -0.32
CA ALA A 142 -28.23 -11.71 -0.50
C ALA A 142 -28.33 -12.03 -1.99
#